data_e7a5602a5ccc3ce283cca8940216734a
#
_entry.id   e7a5602a5ccc3ce283cca8940216734a
#
_cell.length_a   1.000
_cell.length_b   1.000
_cell.length_c   1.000
_cell.angle_alpha   90.00
_cell.angle_beta   90.00
_cell.angle_gamma   90.00
#
_symmetry.space_group_name_H-M   'P 1'
#
loop_
_entity.id
_entity.type
_entity.pdbx_description
1 polymer ?
#
loop_
_entity_poly.entity_id
_entity_poly.type
_entity_poly.pdbx_seq_one_letter_code
_entity_poly.pdbx_strand_id
1 'polypeptide(L)'
;MEAYQNAALSPEERAKDLLGKMTLQEKVGQLNQRLYGFRIYERQGEEFTLTEEFKEEVERMGGLGVLYGLYRADPWADKDEKTGIVLELSAKAYNIVQKYVIDHSRLGIPMMMSTECPHGHQALGGGLLPVNLAAGATFDPELLSEGYKACGKQLKSGHVDLALMSALDMARDPRWGRSEECYSEDPCLAASMAKAAVTGMQSTGVGSVAKHFCAQGETTGGVNASAARIGERELREIHFPSAKACCEAGVEGIMAAYNEIDGVYCHRNAWLLRDVLRGEMGFDGIVMADGLAVDFLKNTEGDTLHAGVAARKAGVDVSLWDEAFSRLGEAVEQGLLDESEIDESVLKVLKLKFEKGLFEHPYMEENMLTPEEAGIPEVSLSLARESAVLLKNEESVLPLDQLTKNIVVAV
;
A
#
# COMPACT_ATOMS: atom_id res chain seq x y z
N MET A 1 10.24 18.62 28.01
CA MET A 1 9.59 17.67 27.10
C MET A 1 8.90 18.50 26.05
N GLU A 2 9.24 18.28 24.78
CA GLU A 2 8.59 18.96 23.66
C GLU A 2 7.14 18.51 23.53
N ALA A 3 6.26 19.34 22.93
CA ALA A 3 4.83 18.99 22.88
C ALA A 3 4.57 17.71 22.06
N TYR A 4 5.31 17.48 20.96
CA TYR A 4 5.16 16.26 20.16
C TYR A 4 5.53 14.98 20.93
N GLN A 5 6.36 15.07 21.99
CA GLN A 5 6.75 13.93 22.83
C GLN A 5 5.73 13.64 23.94
N ASN A 6 4.69 14.46 24.09
CA ASN A 6 3.67 14.27 25.12
C ASN A 6 2.52 13.42 24.57
N ALA A 7 2.48 12.14 24.95
CA ALA A 7 1.43 11.20 24.52
C ALA A 7 0.00 11.55 25.01
N ALA A 8 -0.15 12.54 25.92
CA ALA A 8 -1.46 13.03 26.35
C ALA A 8 -2.11 14.01 25.36
N LEU A 9 -1.34 14.55 24.41
CA LEU A 9 -1.85 15.42 23.35
C LEU A 9 -2.36 14.58 22.17
N SER A 10 -3.28 15.16 21.41
CA SER A 10 -3.83 14.51 20.20
C SER A 10 -2.74 14.31 19.13
N PRO A 11 -2.86 13.30 18.25
CA PRO A 11 -1.97 13.10 17.13
C PRO A 11 -1.79 14.36 16.27
N GLU A 12 -2.84 15.12 16.06
CA GLU A 12 -2.80 16.36 15.28
C GLU A 12 -2.03 17.47 15.95
N GLU A 13 -2.19 17.68 17.27
CA GLU A 13 -1.43 18.67 18.02
C GLU A 13 0.06 18.33 18.04
N ARG A 14 0.38 17.05 18.22
CA ARG A 14 1.75 16.55 18.19
C ARG A 14 2.38 16.72 16.80
N ALA A 15 1.65 16.38 15.75
CA ALA A 15 2.11 16.53 14.37
C ALA A 15 2.39 17.99 14.01
N LYS A 16 1.53 18.94 14.41
CA LYS A 16 1.75 20.38 14.20
C LYS A 16 2.97 20.91 14.94
N ASP A 17 3.19 20.49 16.20
CA ASP A 17 4.36 20.88 16.97
C ASP A 17 5.65 20.34 16.34
N LEU A 18 5.65 19.07 15.92
CA LEU A 18 6.81 18.45 15.27
C LEU A 18 7.12 19.10 13.92
N LEU A 19 6.10 19.32 13.09
CA LEU A 19 6.23 19.98 11.78
C LEU A 19 6.92 21.34 11.90
N GLY A 20 6.56 22.14 12.89
CA GLY A 20 7.16 23.46 13.15
C GLY A 20 8.64 23.41 13.56
N LYS A 21 9.20 22.24 13.85
CA LYS A 21 10.61 22.04 14.23
C LYS A 21 11.46 21.46 13.09
N MET A 22 10.82 20.99 12.02
CA MET A 22 11.48 20.33 10.90
C MET A 22 12.09 21.33 9.94
N THR A 23 13.26 20.99 9.40
CA THR A 23 13.82 21.66 8.23
C THR A 23 13.10 21.22 6.97
N LEU A 24 13.18 21.99 5.89
CA LEU A 24 12.60 21.62 4.59
C LEU A 24 13.08 20.24 4.12
N GLN A 25 14.36 19.93 4.30
CA GLN A 25 14.92 18.62 3.93
C GLN A 25 14.28 17.48 4.73
N GLU A 26 14.12 17.62 6.04
CA GLU A 26 13.44 16.63 6.88
C GLU A 26 11.97 16.46 6.50
N LYS A 27 11.28 17.55 6.14
CA LYS A 27 9.90 17.50 5.61
C LYS A 27 9.82 16.69 4.33
N VAL A 28 10.69 16.97 3.37
CA VAL A 28 10.78 16.22 2.11
C VAL A 28 11.09 14.75 2.36
N GLY A 29 11.97 14.45 3.32
CA GLY A 29 12.29 13.08 3.75
C GLY A 29 11.06 12.29 4.20
N GLN A 30 10.08 12.94 4.86
CA GLN A 30 8.85 12.26 5.30
C GLN A 30 7.90 11.90 4.15
N LEU A 31 8.00 12.55 3.00
CA LEU A 31 7.17 12.29 1.83
C LEU A 31 7.78 11.24 0.88
N ASN A 32 8.99 10.79 1.16
CA ASN A 32 9.72 9.85 0.32
C ASN A 32 9.62 8.41 0.81
N GLN A 33 9.43 7.51 -0.16
CA GLN A 33 9.47 6.07 -0.04
C GLN A 33 10.34 5.51 -1.20
N ARG A 34 11.55 6.06 -1.36
CA ARG A 34 12.40 5.81 -2.51
C ARG A 34 13.05 4.43 -2.51
N LEU A 35 13.32 3.88 -1.35
CA LEU A 35 14.08 2.65 -1.22
C LEU A 35 13.21 1.39 -1.34
N TYR A 36 13.80 0.34 -1.93
CA TYR A 36 13.26 -1.01 -1.89
C TYR A 36 13.72 -1.70 -0.60
N GLY A 37 12.83 -1.87 0.37
CA GLY A 37 13.18 -2.40 1.69
C GLY A 37 13.88 -3.75 1.67
N PHE A 38 13.54 -4.63 0.73
CA PHE A 38 14.21 -5.92 0.55
C PHE A 38 15.65 -5.80 -0.02
N ARG A 39 16.11 -4.61 -0.42
CA ARG A 39 17.48 -4.33 -0.92
C ARG A 39 18.33 -3.55 0.06
N ILE A 40 17.80 -3.07 1.17
CA ILE A 40 18.53 -2.21 2.11
C ILE A 40 19.46 -3.00 3.05
N TYR A 41 19.43 -4.31 3.00
CA TYR A 41 20.23 -5.18 3.86
C TYR A 41 20.85 -6.34 3.12
N GLU A 42 21.97 -6.83 3.65
CA GLU A 42 22.56 -8.13 3.36
C GLU A 42 22.42 -9.02 4.60
N ARG A 43 22.07 -10.30 4.38
CA ARG A 43 21.92 -11.29 5.44
C ARG A 43 22.98 -12.38 5.31
N GLN A 44 23.68 -12.68 6.42
CA GLN A 44 24.58 -13.82 6.56
C GLN A 44 24.22 -14.61 7.81
N GLY A 45 23.57 -15.76 7.64
CA GLY A 45 23.00 -16.52 8.77
C GLY A 45 21.91 -15.74 9.46
N GLU A 46 22.13 -15.37 10.72
CA GLU A 46 21.20 -14.56 11.52
C GLU A 46 21.61 -13.07 11.58
N GLU A 47 22.72 -12.69 10.97
CA GLU A 47 23.21 -11.31 11.03
C GLU A 47 22.76 -10.51 9.81
N PHE A 48 22.39 -9.24 10.06
CA PHE A 48 22.00 -8.26 9.07
C PHE A 48 22.98 -7.10 9.03
N THR A 49 23.43 -6.74 7.83
CA THR A 49 24.23 -5.54 7.58
C THR A 49 23.43 -4.60 6.69
N LEU A 50 23.23 -3.36 7.14
CA LEU A 50 22.57 -2.33 6.35
C LEU A 50 23.49 -1.86 5.22
N THR A 51 22.91 -1.66 4.02
CA THR A 51 23.65 -1.18 2.86
C THR A 51 24.05 0.30 3.00
N GLU A 52 25.11 0.71 2.32
CA GLU A 52 25.50 2.12 2.31
C GLU A 52 24.44 3.01 1.65
N GLU A 53 23.77 2.54 0.59
CA GLU A 53 22.68 3.27 -0.07
C GLU A 53 21.58 3.64 0.94
N PHE A 54 21.19 2.72 1.82
CA PHE A 54 20.21 2.99 2.86
C PHE A 54 20.70 4.05 3.86
N LYS A 55 21.94 3.93 4.32
CA LYS A 55 22.53 4.85 5.29
C LYS A 55 22.64 6.27 4.72
N GLU A 56 23.16 6.38 3.49
CA GLU A 56 23.26 7.64 2.77
C GLU A 56 21.89 8.31 2.58
N GLU A 57 20.86 7.53 2.25
CA GLU A 57 19.50 8.05 2.08
C GLU A 57 18.94 8.61 3.39
N VAL A 58 19.07 7.87 4.49
CA VAL A 58 18.60 8.31 5.83
C VAL A 58 19.30 9.60 6.25
N GLU A 59 20.63 9.66 6.08
CA GLU A 59 21.41 10.85 6.45
C GLU A 59 21.11 12.04 5.53
N ARG A 60 21.01 11.79 4.22
CA ARG A 60 20.68 12.85 3.24
C ARG A 60 19.32 13.47 3.49
N MET A 61 18.32 12.68 3.86
CA MET A 61 16.95 13.12 4.06
C MET A 61 16.66 13.55 5.51
N GLY A 62 17.61 13.38 6.43
CA GLY A 62 17.41 13.67 7.84
C GLY A 62 16.42 12.73 8.51
N GLY A 63 16.31 11.51 8.00
CA GLY A 63 15.40 10.46 8.44
C GLY A 63 14.74 9.73 7.26
N LEU A 64 13.74 8.91 7.54
CA LEU A 64 12.98 8.17 6.54
C LEU A 64 11.48 8.26 6.82
N GLY A 65 10.70 8.67 5.83
CA GLY A 65 9.24 8.79 5.96
C GLY A 65 8.57 7.43 6.00
N VAL A 66 8.66 6.71 4.90
CA VAL A 66 8.07 5.37 4.71
C VAL A 66 9.12 4.44 4.10
N LEU A 67 9.14 3.19 4.53
CA LEU A 67 9.93 2.12 3.92
C LEU A 67 9.01 1.06 3.33
N TYR A 68 9.18 0.79 2.04
CA TYR A 68 8.40 -0.23 1.35
C TYR A 68 9.05 -1.61 1.41
N GLY A 69 8.28 -2.64 1.81
CA GLY A 69 8.57 -4.03 1.52
C GLY A 69 9.84 -4.59 2.16
N LEU A 70 10.12 -4.28 3.43
CA LEU A 70 11.27 -4.83 4.15
C LEU A 70 11.29 -6.37 4.11
N TYR A 71 10.14 -7.01 4.30
CA TYR A 71 9.99 -8.48 4.34
C TYR A 71 9.71 -9.12 2.98
N ARG A 72 9.56 -8.31 1.92
CA ARG A 72 9.14 -8.82 0.61
C ARG A 72 10.05 -9.92 0.09
N ALA A 73 9.43 -11.03 -0.35
CA ALA A 73 10.12 -12.24 -0.79
C ALA A 73 9.33 -12.99 -1.89
N ASP A 74 8.88 -12.26 -2.90
CA ASP A 74 8.29 -12.82 -4.11
C ASP A 74 9.35 -12.99 -5.21
N PRO A 75 9.02 -13.59 -6.37
CA PRO A 75 9.97 -13.75 -7.48
C PRO A 75 10.60 -12.45 -7.98
N TRP A 76 9.92 -11.31 -7.82
CA TRP A 76 10.47 -10.01 -8.20
C TRP A 76 11.52 -9.50 -7.21
N ALA A 77 11.34 -9.78 -5.91
CA ALA A 77 12.29 -9.39 -4.87
C ALA A 77 13.56 -10.25 -4.86
N ASP A 78 13.52 -11.45 -5.46
CA ASP A 78 14.61 -12.42 -5.52
C ASP A 78 15.19 -12.75 -4.14
N LYS A 79 14.31 -12.91 -3.14
CA LYS A 79 14.66 -13.28 -1.76
C LYS A 79 14.15 -14.68 -1.45
N ASP A 80 15.02 -15.46 -0.82
CA ASP A 80 14.75 -16.81 -0.36
C ASP A 80 14.98 -16.96 1.17
N GLU A 81 14.83 -18.16 1.72
CA GLU A 81 15.05 -18.44 3.13
C GLU A 81 16.48 -18.13 3.62
N LYS A 82 17.47 -18.01 2.74
CA LYS A 82 18.87 -17.71 3.08
C LYS A 82 19.16 -16.22 3.01
N THR A 83 18.53 -15.51 2.10
CA THR A 83 18.82 -14.10 1.77
C THR A 83 17.73 -13.13 2.24
N GLY A 84 16.49 -13.61 2.41
CA GLY A 84 15.35 -12.85 2.89
C GLY A 84 15.18 -12.91 4.41
N ILE A 85 14.16 -12.25 4.92
CA ILE A 85 13.83 -12.23 6.34
C ILE A 85 12.78 -13.31 6.63
N VAL A 86 13.17 -14.37 7.34
CA VAL A 86 12.27 -15.39 7.85
C VAL A 86 11.57 -14.90 9.13
N LEU A 87 10.43 -15.49 9.50
CA LEU A 87 9.62 -15.03 10.64
C LEU A 87 10.43 -14.90 11.93
N GLU A 88 11.30 -15.87 12.21
CA GLU A 88 12.12 -15.94 13.43
C GLU A 88 13.16 -14.82 13.54
N LEU A 89 13.41 -14.11 12.46
CA LEU A 89 14.36 -12.99 12.41
C LEU A 89 13.69 -11.64 12.16
N SER A 90 12.37 -11.60 12.09
CA SER A 90 11.61 -10.40 11.70
C SER A 90 11.84 -9.24 12.68
N ALA A 91 11.78 -9.48 13.98
CA ALA A 91 12.02 -8.47 14.99
C ALA A 91 13.45 -7.93 14.94
N LYS A 92 14.45 -8.83 14.80
CA LYS A 92 15.86 -8.42 14.68
C LYS A 92 16.08 -7.52 13.48
N ALA A 93 15.56 -7.92 12.31
CA ALA A 93 15.72 -7.17 11.07
C ALA A 93 15.03 -5.79 11.14
N TYR A 94 13.76 -5.75 11.57
CA TYR A 94 13.03 -4.51 11.71
C TYR A 94 13.72 -3.55 12.70
N ASN A 95 14.08 -4.04 13.87
CA ASN A 95 14.67 -3.21 14.92
C ASN A 95 16.02 -2.61 14.54
N ILE A 96 16.84 -3.33 13.78
CA ILE A 96 18.12 -2.80 13.25
C ILE A 96 17.84 -1.61 12.30
N VAL A 97 16.88 -1.74 11.40
CA VAL A 97 16.50 -0.69 10.45
C VAL A 97 15.90 0.52 11.19
N GLN A 98 14.90 0.29 12.03
CA GLN A 98 14.21 1.35 12.78
C GLN A 98 15.17 2.11 13.71
N LYS A 99 16.04 1.37 14.38
CA LYS A 99 17.05 1.98 15.26
C LYS A 99 18.00 2.87 14.48
N TYR A 100 18.45 2.43 13.30
CA TYR A 100 19.31 3.26 12.46
C TYR A 100 18.62 4.56 12.06
N VAL A 101 17.35 4.50 11.62
CA VAL A 101 16.58 5.70 11.23
C VAL A 101 16.43 6.67 12.40
N ILE A 102 16.08 6.18 13.58
CA ILE A 102 15.90 7.02 14.78
C ILE A 102 17.22 7.65 15.22
N ASP A 103 18.30 6.86 15.31
CA ASP A 103 19.59 7.32 15.81
C ASP A 103 20.29 8.31 14.85
N HIS A 104 20.00 8.24 13.55
CA HIS A 104 20.60 9.09 12.52
C HIS A 104 19.66 10.19 12.01
N SER A 105 18.56 10.45 12.70
CA SER A 105 17.69 11.60 12.47
C SER A 105 17.70 12.55 13.66
N ARG A 106 17.78 13.85 13.38
CA ARG A 106 17.90 14.89 14.42
C ARG A 106 16.70 14.93 15.40
N LEU A 107 15.51 14.63 14.89
CA LEU A 107 14.26 14.67 15.67
C LEU A 107 13.82 13.27 16.12
N GLY A 108 14.57 12.22 15.79
CA GLY A 108 14.26 10.85 16.18
C GLY A 108 12.92 10.36 15.65
N ILE A 109 12.52 10.79 14.44
CA ILE A 109 11.23 10.42 13.84
C ILE A 109 11.30 8.98 13.34
N PRO A 110 10.48 8.05 13.88
CA PRO A 110 10.48 6.67 13.41
C PRO A 110 9.95 6.56 11.97
N MET A 111 10.48 5.60 11.21
CA MET A 111 9.93 5.27 9.90
C MET A 111 8.58 4.56 10.04
N MET A 112 7.74 4.70 9.03
CA MET A 112 6.52 3.93 8.85
C MET A 112 6.79 2.83 7.81
N MET A 113 6.25 1.62 7.99
CA MET A 113 6.49 0.52 7.05
C MET A 113 5.25 0.20 6.24
N SER A 114 5.42 0.13 4.90
CA SER A 114 4.41 -0.36 3.97
C SER A 114 4.80 -1.70 3.35
N THR A 115 3.81 -2.51 2.96
CA THR A 115 4.05 -3.78 2.27
C THR A 115 2.90 -4.14 1.34
N GLU A 116 3.19 -4.99 0.34
CA GLU A 116 2.15 -5.57 -0.51
C GLU A 116 1.32 -6.59 0.27
N CYS A 117 0.01 -6.41 0.19
CA CYS A 117 -0.98 -7.32 0.73
C CYS A 117 -2.22 -7.40 -0.19
N PRO A 118 -2.05 -7.76 -1.48
CA PRO A 118 -3.18 -7.83 -2.41
C PRO A 118 -4.20 -8.90 -1.98
N HIS A 119 -3.74 -10.03 -1.46
CA HIS A 119 -4.53 -11.12 -0.91
C HIS A 119 -3.73 -11.89 0.17
N GLY A 120 -3.00 -11.18 1.03
CA GLY A 120 -2.11 -11.69 2.06
C GLY A 120 -0.69 -11.14 1.96
N HIS A 121 0.15 -11.45 2.94
CA HIS A 121 1.49 -10.86 3.06
C HIS A 121 2.49 -11.52 2.10
N GLN A 122 3.05 -10.77 1.17
CA GLN A 122 4.07 -11.25 0.22
C GLN A 122 5.46 -11.30 0.86
N ALA A 123 5.64 -12.19 1.83
CA ALA A 123 6.87 -12.37 2.59
C ALA A 123 7.12 -13.87 2.86
N LEU A 124 8.35 -14.23 3.26
CA LEU A 124 8.65 -15.59 3.74
C LEU A 124 7.83 -15.87 5.00
N GLY A 125 7.04 -16.94 4.97
CA GLY A 125 6.10 -17.26 6.04
C GLY A 125 4.87 -16.36 6.09
N GLY A 126 4.63 -15.54 5.04
CA GLY A 126 3.40 -14.78 4.91
C GLY A 126 2.20 -15.68 4.59
N GLY A 127 1.08 -15.48 5.30
CA GLY A 127 -0.17 -16.17 5.02
C GLY A 127 -0.89 -15.55 3.82
N LEU A 128 -1.51 -16.41 2.99
CA LEU A 128 -2.22 -15.99 1.79
C LEU A 128 -3.69 -16.38 1.84
N LEU A 129 -4.54 -15.52 1.29
CA LEU A 129 -5.92 -15.80 0.91
C LEU A 129 -5.98 -16.18 -0.58
N PRO A 130 -7.09 -16.74 -1.06
CA PRO A 130 -7.34 -16.84 -2.50
C PRO A 130 -7.21 -15.46 -3.17
N VAL A 131 -6.83 -15.44 -4.45
CA VAL A 131 -6.78 -14.19 -5.24
C VAL A 131 -8.12 -13.47 -5.21
N ASN A 132 -8.10 -12.15 -5.37
CA ASN A 132 -9.30 -11.33 -5.18
C ASN A 132 -10.47 -11.72 -6.08
N LEU A 133 -10.21 -12.15 -7.32
CA LEU A 133 -11.26 -12.63 -8.21
C LEU A 133 -11.97 -13.89 -7.66
N ALA A 134 -11.22 -14.81 -7.05
CA ALA A 134 -11.79 -15.96 -6.37
C ALA A 134 -12.55 -15.54 -5.09
N ALA A 135 -11.99 -14.61 -4.31
CA ALA A 135 -12.68 -14.06 -3.14
C ALA A 135 -14.00 -13.36 -3.54
N GLY A 136 -14.03 -12.62 -4.64
CA GLY A 136 -15.24 -11.99 -5.18
C GLY A 136 -16.30 -13.01 -5.59
N ALA A 137 -15.89 -14.18 -6.12
CA ALA A 137 -16.82 -15.26 -6.51
C ALA A 137 -17.53 -15.92 -5.33
N THR A 138 -17.13 -15.68 -4.08
CA THR A 138 -17.85 -16.13 -2.88
C THR A 138 -19.14 -15.34 -2.65
N PHE A 139 -19.23 -14.09 -3.10
CA PHE A 139 -20.30 -13.14 -2.74
C PHE A 139 -20.47 -12.95 -1.22
N ASP A 140 -19.42 -13.23 -0.43
CA ASP A 140 -19.42 -13.17 1.03
C ASP A 140 -18.40 -12.12 1.54
N PRO A 141 -18.83 -10.85 1.67
CA PRO A 141 -17.96 -9.79 2.18
C PRO A 141 -17.61 -9.96 3.66
N GLU A 142 -18.45 -10.61 4.46
CA GLU A 142 -18.19 -10.88 5.87
C GLU A 142 -17.02 -11.86 6.03
N LEU A 143 -17.01 -12.95 5.27
CA LEU A 143 -15.92 -13.92 5.27
C LEU A 143 -14.62 -13.28 4.76
N LEU A 144 -14.69 -12.42 3.73
CA LEU A 144 -13.53 -11.68 3.25
C LEU A 144 -12.96 -10.75 4.32
N SER A 145 -13.84 -10.05 5.07
CA SER A 145 -13.43 -9.17 6.17
C SER A 145 -12.66 -9.95 7.26
N GLU A 146 -13.13 -11.15 7.64
CA GLU A 146 -12.40 -12.01 8.58
C GLU A 146 -11.06 -12.48 8.00
N GLY A 147 -10.99 -12.74 6.69
CA GLY A 147 -9.72 -13.04 6.01
C GLY A 147 -8.70 -11.91 6.13
N TYR A 148 -9.09 -10.68 5.79
CA TYR A 148 -8.19 -9.54 5.90
C TYR A 148 -7.88 -9.15 7.35
N LYS A 149 -8.78 -9.40 8.29
CA LYS A 149 -8.49 -9.28 9.72
C LYS A 149 -7.41 -10.27 10.19
N ALA A 150 -7.45 -11.52 9.71
CA ALA A 150 -6.41 -12.50 9.98
C ALA A 150 -5.06 -12.05 9.38
N CYS A 151 -5.03 -11.63 8.12
CA CYS A 151 -3.83 -11.05 7.50
C CYS A 151 -3.32 -9.82 8.28
N GLY A 152 -4.22 -8.94 8.70
CA GLY A 152 -3.88 -7.74 9.47
C GLY A 152 -3.25 -8.05 10.83
N LYS A 153 -3.66 -9.13 11.51
CA LYS A 153 -3.00 -9.59 12.76
C LYS A 153 -1.54 -9.97 12.50
N GLN A 154 -1.26 -10.73 11.43
CA GLN A 154 0.10 -11.08 11.05
C GLN A 154 0.92 -9.83 10.70
N LEU A 155 0.40 -8.94 9.88
CA LEU A 155 1.06 -7.68 9.51
C LEU A 155 1.33 -6.80 10.72
N LYS A 156 0.36 -6.65 11.64
CA LYS A 156 0.52 -5.86 12.86
C LYS A 156 1.64 -6.39 13.75
N SER A 157 1.73 -7.70 13.90
CA SER A 157 2.82 -8.33 14.66
C SER A 157 4.20 -8.11 14.04
N GLY A 158 4.26 -7.90 12.71
CA GLY A 158 5.47 -7.54 11.96
C GLY A 158 5.74 -6.03 11.90
N HIS A 159 5.03 -5.20 12.69
CA HIS A 159 5.15 -3.74 12.65
C HIS A 159 4.96 -3.16 11.24
N VAL A 160 4.07 -3.76 10.44
CA VAL A 160 3.58 -3.16 9.20
C VAL A 160 2.51 -2.14 9.55
N ASP A 161 2.67 -0.92 9.07
CA ASP A 161 1.76 0.18 9.33
C ASP A 161 0.74 0.37 8.23
N LEU A 162 1.14 0.09 6.98
CA LEU A 162 0.32 0.27 5.78
C LEU A 162 0.36 -0.99 4.90
N ALA A 163 -0.80 -1.57 4.63
CA ALA A 163 -0.99 -2.65 3.67
C ALA A 163 -1.45 -2.10 2.32
N LEU A 164 -0.69 -2.37 1.24
CA LEU A 164 -1.08 -2.01 -0.11
C LEU A 164 -2.03 -3.08 -0.64
N MET A 165 -3.32 -2.72 -0.80
CA MET A 165 -4.42 -3.65 -1.06
C MET A 165 -5.06 -3.37 -2.41
N SER A 166 -5.09 -4.38 -3.29
CA SER A 166 -5.74 -4.31 -4.62
C SER A 166 -7.26 -4.37 -4.45
N ALA A 167 -7.90 -3.23 -4.23
CA ALA A 167 -9.32 -3.13 -3.87
C ALA A 167 -10.17 -2.31 -4.85
N LEU A 168 -9.56 -1.53 -5.75
CA LEU A 168 -10.28 -0.52 -6.52
C LEU A 168 -10.49 -0.87 -7.99
N ASP A 169 -9.66 -1.73 -8.56
CA ASP A 169 -9.73 -2.08 -9.98
C ASP A 169 -10.89 -2.99 -10.31
N MET A 170 -11.42 -2.80 -11.53
CA MET A 170 -12.53 -3.56 -12.07
C MET A 170 -12.04 -4.56 -13.12
N ALA A 171 -12.56 -5.79 -13.09
CA ALA A 171 -12.23 -6.85 -14.05
C ALA A 171 -12.91 -6.62 -15.41
N ARG A 172 -12.58 -5.51 -16.10
CA ARG A 172 -13.23 -5.08 -17.35
C ARG A 172 -12.56 -5.67 -18.60
N ASP A 173 -11.25 -5.71 -18.65
CA ASP A 173 -10.49 -6.29 -19.74
C ASP A 173 -9.74 -7.56 -19.26
N PRO A 174 -10.19 -8.76 -19.67
CA PRO A 174 -9.56 -10.01 -19.21
C PRO A 174 -8.13 -10.21 -19.76
N ARG A 175 -7.66 -9.38 -20.68
CA ARG A 175 -6.28 -9.41 -21.18
C ARG A 175 -5.31 -8.72 -20.23
N TRP A 176 -5.82 -7.92 -19.29
CA TRP A 176 -4.98 -7.26 -18.30
C TRP A 176 -4.36 -8.31 -17.36
N GLY A 177 -3.01 -8.34 -17.29
CA GLY A 177 -2.26 -9.37 -16.55
C GLY A 177 -2.41 -9.34 -15.04
N ARG A 178 -3.24 -8.41 -14.48
CA ARG A 178 -3.52 -8.26 -13.06
C ARG A 178 -5.02 -8.43 -12.76
N SER A 179 -5.77 -9.07 -13.65
CA SER A 179 -7.23 -9.25 -13.48
C SER A 179 -7.59 -10.06 -12.22
N GLU A 180 -6.69 -10.94 -11.74
CA GLU A 180 -6.89 -11.69 -10.50
C GLU A 180 -6.86 -10.79 -9.25
N GLU A 181 -6.34 -9.59 -9.34
CA GLU A 181 -6.35 -8.59 -8.26
C GLU A 181 -7.72 -7.90 -8.12
N CYS A 182 -8.62 -8.04 -9.08
CA CYS A 182 -9.95 -7.44 -9.05
C CYS A 182 -10.95 -8.35 -8.32
N TYR A 183 -11.86 -7.78 -7.53
CA TYR A 183 -12.93 -8.58 -6.91
C TYR A 183 -14.02 -8.96 -7.90
N SER A 184 -14.36 -8.13 -8.87
CA SER A 184 -15.48 -8.35 -9.79
C SER A 184 -15.42 -7.45 -11.03
N GLU A 185 -16.23 -7.80 -12.04
CA GLU A 185 -16.61 -6.90 -13.12
C GLU A 185 -17.85 -6.05 -12.77
N ASP A 186 -18.58 -6.41 -11.70
CA ASP A 186 -19.72 -5.68 -11.19
C ASP A 186 -19.30 -4.66 -10.15
N PRO A 187 -19.55 -3.34 -10.34
CA PRO A 187 -19.10 -2.31 -9.42
C PRO A 187 -19.77 -2.36 -8.05
N CYS A 188 -20.97 -2.92 -7.93
CA CYS A 188 -21.66 -3.05 -6.67
C CYS A 188 -21.02 -4.13 -5.79
N LEU A 189 -20.74 -5.31 -6.37
CA LEU A 189 -20.04 -6.39 -5.68
C LEU A 189 -18.61 -5.96 -5.32
N ALA A 190 -17.87 -5.37 -6.28
CA ALA A 190 -16.52 -4.88 -6.03
C ALA A 190 -16.46 -3.86 -4.89
N ALA A 191 -17.39 -2.92 -4.83
CA ALA A 191 -17.48 -1.93 -3.75
C ALA A 191 -17.77 -2.58 -2.38
N SER A 192 -18.66 -3.58 -2.33
CA SER A 192 -18.96 -4.32 -1.11
C SER A 192 -17.74 -5.09 -0.59
N MET A 193 -17.04 -5.81 -1.47
CA MET A 193 -15.84 -6.58 -1.14
C MET A 193 -14.67 -5.65 -0.73
N ALA A 194 -14.46 -4.55 -1.45
CA ALA A 194 -13.43 -3.56 -1.13
C ALA A 194 -13.63 -2.94 0.26
N LYS A 195 -14.88 -2.56 0.59
CA LYS A 195 -15.24 -2.06 1.92
C LYS A 195 -14.96 -3.08 3.01
N ALA A 196 -15.33 -4.33 2.78
CA ALA A 196 -15.12 -5.43 3.73
C ALA A 196 -13.63 -5.70 3.98
N ALA A 197 -12.82 -5.72 2.91
CA ALA A 197 -11.37 -5.92 2.99
C ALA A 197 -10.70 -4.80 3.80
N VAL A 198 -11.00 -3.52 3.51
CA VAL A 198 -10.48 -2.37 4.25
C VAL A 198 -10.90 -2.42 5.72
N THR A 199 -12.18 -2.72 6.00
CA THR A 199 -12.69 -2.80 7.37
C THR A 199 -11.99 -3.91 8.15
N GLY A 200 -11.83 -5.09 7.56
CA GLY A 200 -11.13 -6.23 8.18
C GLY A 200 -9.69 -5.89 8.52
N MET A 201 -8.92 -5.37 7.56
CA MET A 201 -7.53 -4.97 7.75
C MET A 201 -7.38 -3.91 8.83
N GLN A 202 -8.10 -2.79 8.73
CA GLN A 202 -7.96 -1.66 9.65
C GLN A 202 -8.46 -1.96 11.07
N SER A 203 -9.32 -2.98 11.25
CA SER A 203 -9.74 -3.43 12.59
C SER A 203 -8.58 -3.92 13.46
N THR A 204 -7.42 -4.21 12.87
CA THR A 204 -6.21 -4.66 13.56
C THR A 204 -5.23 -3.53 13.90
N GLY A 205 -5.51 -2.30 13.42
CA GLY A 205 -4.62 -1.15 13.53
C GLY A 205 -3.62 -1.00 12.38
N VAL A 206 -3.60 -1.94 11.41
CA VAL A 206 -2.87 -1.76 10.14
C VAL A 206 -3.70 -0.92 9.19
N GLY A 207 -3.12 0.15 8.64
CA GLY A 207 -3.80 0.98 7.66
C GLY A 207 -3.87 0.32 6.29
N SER A 208 -4.91 0.59 5.55
CA SER A 208 -5.08 0.15 4.17
C SER A 208 -4.70 1.27 3.20
N VAL A 209 -3.90 0.95 2.18
CA VAL A 209 -3.73 1.79 0.99
C VAL A 209 -4.44 1.09 -0.15
N ALA A 210 -5.67 1.53 -0.44
CA ALA A 210 -6.48 0.92 -1.50
C ALA A 210 -5.97 1.35 -2.88
N LYS A 211 -5.81 0.40 -3.80
CA LYS A 211 -5.23 0.62 -5.12
C LYS A 211 -6.01 -0.10 -6.22
N HIS A 212 -6.01 0.44 -7.45
CA HIS A 212 -5.40 1.69 -7.91
C HIS A 212 -6.49 2.71 -8.26
N PHE A 213 -6.27 3.97 -7.97
CA PHE A 213 -7.23 5.04 -8.27
C PHE A 213 -6.76 5.86 -9.47
N CYS A 214 -7.36 5.70 -10.70
CA CYS A 214 -8.42 4.75 -10.95
C CYS A 214 -8.35 4.18 -12.37
N ALA A 215 -9.14 3.14 -12.61
CA ALA A 215 -9.36 2.53 -13.92
C ALA A 215 -8.13 1.85 -14.55
N GLN A 216 -7.18 1.36 -13.74
CA GLN A 216 -6.01 0.65 -14.25
C GLN A 216 -6.37 -0.69 -14.91
N GLY A 217 -7.45 -1.34 -14.47
CA GLY A 217 -7.98 -2.58 -15.06
C GLY A 217 -8.68 -2.41 -16.41
N GLU A 218 -8.88 -1.18 -16.90
CA GLU A 218 -9.55 -0.88 -18.16
C GLU A 218 -8.66 -0.11 -19.17
N THR A 219 -7.37 -0.35 -19.11
CA THR A 219 -6.41 0.27 -20.01
C THR A 219 -6.46 -0.30 -21.42
N THR A 220 -6.10 0.51 -22.40
CA THR A 220 -6.20 0.16 -23.83
C THR A 220 -5.44 -1.13 -24.15
N GLY A 221 -6.16 -2.12 -24.66
CA GLY A 221 -5.61 -3.42 -25.05
C GLY A 221 -5.19 -4.32 -23.88
N GLY A 222 -5.60 -4.01 -22.66
CA GLY A 222 -5.19 -4.73 -21.45
C GLY A 222 -3.71 -4.53 -21.09
N VAL A 223 -3.04 -3.54 -21.71
CA VAL A 223 -1.62 -3.27 -21.42
C VAL A 223 -1.53 -2.42 -20.15
N ASN A 224 -0.87 -2.96 -19.12
CA ASN A 224 -0.70 -2.25 -17.86
C ASN A 224 -0.05 -0.88 -18.07
N ALA A 225 -0.57 0.13 -17.39
CA ALA A 225 -0.14 1.53 -17.48
C ALA A 225 -0.41 2.23 -18.83
N SER A 226 -1.12 1.61 -19.78
CA SER A 226 -1.55 2.30 -20.98
C SER A 226 -2.76 3.22 -20.72
N ALA A 227 -3.12 4.08 -21.68
CA ALA A 227 -4.21 5.02 -21.52
C ALA A 227 -5.57 4.34 -21.30
N ALA A 228 -6.35 4.81 -20.33
CA ALA A 228 -7.76 4.50 -20.19
C ALA A 228 -8.59 5.59 -20.89
N ARG A 229 -9.30 5.22 -21.94
CA ARG A 229 -10.13 6.14 -22.74
C ARG A 229 -11.57 6.11 -22.25
N ILE A 230 -11.79 6.69 -21.09
CA ILE A 230 -13.05 6.61 -20.34
C ILE A 230 -13.55 8.01 -20.06
N GLY A 231 -14.84 8.25 -20.28
CA GLY A 231 -15.49 9.50 -19.91
C GLY A 231 -15.90 9.56 -18.43
N GLU A 232 -16.16 10.76 -17.94
CA GLU A 232 -16.52 11.01 -16.53
C GLU A 232 -17.73 10.18 -16.08
N ARG A 233 -18.74 10.00 -16.94
CA ARG A 233 -19.93 9.22 -16.59
C ARG A 233 -19.56 7.77 -16.26
N GLU A 234 -18.74 7.14 -17.06
CA GLU A 234 -18.31 5.76 -16.87
C GLU A 234 -17.42 5.62 -15.63
N LEU A 235 -16.55 6.61 -15.38
CA LEU A 235 -15.78 6.68 -14.15
C LEU A 235 -16.69 6.65 -12.91
N ARG A 236 -17.75 7.48 -12.92
CA ARG A 236 -18.70 7.60 -11.81
C ARG A 236 -19.57 6.36 -11.60
N GLU A 237 -19.96 5.70 -12.69
CA GLU A 237 -20.85 4.52 -12.62
C GLU A 237 -20.08 3.22 -12.32
N ILE A 238 -18.80 3.11 -12.73
CA ILE A 238 -18.05 1.84 -12.68
C ILE A 238 -16.83 1.90 -11.77
N HIS A 239 -15.97 2.93 -11.90
CA HIS A 239 -14.65 2.93 -11.26
C HIS A 239 -14.60 3.66 -9.91
N PHE A 240 -15.52 4.60 -9.66
CA PHE A 240 -15.56 5.33 -8.39
C PHE A 240 -16.29 4.60 -7.25
N PRO A 241 -17.25 3.67 -7.48
CA PRO A 241 -17.99 3.03 -6.39
C PRO A 241 -17.10 2.34 -5.36
N SER A 242 -16.08 1.58 -5.77
CA SER A 242 -15.14 0.91 -4.86
C SER A 242 -14.33 1.90 -4.03
N ALA A 243 -13.82 2.98 -4.64
CA ALA A 243 -13.07 4.02 -3.93
C ALA A 243 -13.97 4.76 -2.92
N LYS A 244 -15.21 5.09 -3.31
CA LYS A 244 -16.18 5.71 -2.41
C LYS A 244 -16.49 4.82 -1.21
N ALA A 245 -16.71 3.52 -1.43
CA ALA A 245 -16.96 2.55 -0.37
C ALA A 245 -15.77 2.41 0.59
N CYS A 246 -14.52 2.45 0.07
CA CYS A 246 -13.31 2.49 0.90
C CYS A 246 -13.21 3.79 1.71
N CYS A 247 -13.52 4.96 1.12
CA CYS A 247 -13.57 6.23 1.85
C CYS A 247 -14.60 6.20 2.98
N GLU A 248 -15.81 5.66 2.73
CA GLU A 248 -16.84 5.46 3.75
C GLU A 248 -16.40 4.50 4.87
N ALA A 249 -15.50 3.55 4.58
CA ALA A 249 -14.89 2.68 5.57
C ALA A 249 -13.71 3.34 6.32
N GLY A 250 -13.37 4.59 6.01
CA GLY A 250 -12.28 5.32 6.65
C GLY A 250 -10.89 4.84 6.20
N VAL A 251 -10.72 4.50 4.91
CA VAL A 251 -9.43 4.07 4.36
C VAL A 251 -8.35 5.11 4.62
N GLU A 252 -7.17 4.69 5.12
CA GLU A 252 -6.09 5.60 5.51
C GLU A 252 -5.22 6.06 4.34
N GLY A 253 -5.19 5.31 3.26
CA GLY A 253 -4.44 5.65 2.05
C GLY A 253 -5.14 5.22 0.77
N ILE A 254 -4.87 5.94 -0.32
CA ILE A 254 -5.26 5.57 -1.68
C ILE A 254 -4.05 5.74 -2.58
N MET A 255 -3.79 4.73 -3.42
CA MET A 255 -2.71 4.78 -4.40
C MET A 255 -3.25 5.23 -5.76
N ALA A 256 -2.67 6.29 -6.32
CA ALA A 256 -2.99 6.75 -7.67
C ALA A 256 -2.54 5.72 -8.72
N ALA A 257 -3.32 5.55 -9.78
CA ALA A 257 -3.06 4.57 -10.82
C ALA A 257 -2.00 5.03 -11.85
N TYR A 258 -1.29 4.09 -12.46
CA TYR A 258 -0.27 4.39 -13.49
C TYR A 258 -0.80 5.09 -14.74
N ASN A 259 -2.03 4.73 -15.14
CA ASN A 259 -2.58 5.12 -16.42
C ASN A 259 -2.97 6.60 -16.49
N GLU A 260 -3.11 7.07 -17.69
CA GLU A 260 -3.82 8.33 -17.99
C GLU A 260 -5.31 8.06 -18.22
N ILE A 261 -6.12 9.04 -17.83
CA ILE A 261 -7.55 9.11 -18.13
C ILE A 261 -7.75 10.27 -19.07
N ASP A 262 -8.26 9.98 -20.26
CA ASP A 262 -8.50 10.98 -21.31
C ASP A 262 -7.29 11.93 -21.54
N GLY A 263 -6.09 11.35 -21.58
CA GLY A 263 -4.84 12.06 -21.84
C GLY A 263 -4.20 12.74 -20.63
N VAL A 264 -4.73 12.55 -19.40
CA VAL A 264 -4.16 13.10 -18.18
C VAL A 264 -3.76 11.96 -17.24
N TYR A 265 -2.47 11.82 -16.93
CA TYR A 265 -2.00 10.83 -15.96
C TYR A 265 -2.66 11.01 -14.59
N CYS A 266 -3.10 9.93 -13.95
CA CYS A 266 -3.77 10.00 -12.65
C CYS A 266 -2.95 10.75 -11.61
N HIS A 267 -1.62 10.60 -11.61
CA HIS A 267 -0.71 11.28 -10.67
C HIS A 267 -0.59 12.81 -10.86
N ARG A 268 -1.01 13.35 -12.00
CA ARG A 268 -1.07 14.80 -12.25
C ARG A 268 -2.48 15.34 -12.41
N ASN A 269 -3.49 14.51 -12.16
CA ASN A 269 -4.89 14.86 -12.36
C ASN A 269 -5.50 15.46 -11.08
N ALA A 270 -5.39 16.78 -10.94
CA ALA A 270 -5.93 17.50 -9.79
C ALA A 270 -7.46 17.35 -9.65
N TRP A 271 -8.19 17.31 -10.77
CA TRP A 271 -9.63 17.02 -10.73
C TRP A 271 -9.90 15.66 -10.05
N LEU A 272 -9.16 14.61 -10.45
CA LEU A 272 -9.33 13.27 -9.90
C LEU A 272 -8.97 13.20 -8.40
N LEU A 273 -7.79 13.74 -8.02
CA LEU A 273 -7.25 13.56 -6.67
C LEU A 273 -7.75 14.61 -5.66
N ARG A 274 -8.00 15.86 -6.10
CA ARG A 274 -8.46 16.92 -5.20
C ARG A 274 -9.97 17.09 -5.25
N ASP A 275 -10.56 17.29 -6.45
CA ASP A 275 -11.97 17.62 -6.53
C ASP A 275 -12.85 16.38 -6.27
N VAL A 276 -12.58 15.27 -6.95
CA VAL A 276 -13.36 14.02 -6.80
C VAL A 276 -13.00 13.29 -5.51
N LEU A 277 -11.74 12.88 -5.36
CA LEU A 277 -11.36 12.02 -4.22
C LEU A 277 -11.50 12.75 -2.89
N ARG A 278 -10.88 13.93 -2.73
CA ARG A 278 -10.95 14.67 -1.47
C ARG A 278 -12.26 15.45 -1.33
N GLY A 279 -12.69 16.14 -2.38
CA GLY A 279 -13.87 17.01 -2.34
C GLY A 279 -15.18 16.25 -2.29
N GLU A 280 -15.44 15.37 -3.28
CA GLU A 280 -16.73 14.69 -3.41
C GLU A 280 -16.82 13.42 -2.54
N MET A 281 -15.74 12.61 -2.44
CA MET A 281 -15.72 11.37 -1.67
C MET A 281 -15.34 11.59 -0.20
N GLY A 282 -14.84 12.79 0.16
CA GLY A 282 -14.48 13.13 1.53
C GLY A 282 -13.22 12.43 2.06
N PHE A 283 -12.29 12.02 1.18
CA PHE A 283 -11.08 11.34 1.57
C PHE A 283 -10.08 12.27 2.29
N ASP A 284 -9.67 11.90 3.51
CA ASP A 284 -8.76 12.70 4.35
C ASP A 284 -7.38 12.02 4.59
N GLY A 285 -7.17 10.82 4.07
CA GLY A 285 -5.93 10.07 4.20
C GLY A 285 -4.80 10.54 3.27
N ILE A 286 -3.75 9.71 3.17
CA ILE A 286 -2.63 9.95 2.27
C ILE A 286 -2.90 9.45 0.84
N VAL A 287 -2.55 10.24 -0.17
CA VAL A 287 -2.46 9.77 -1.56
C VAL A 287 -1.03 9.33 -1.81
N MET A 288 -0.85 8.04 -2.07
CA MET A 288 0.45 7.43 -2.39
C MET A 288 0.60 7.32 -3.91
N ALA A 289 1.81 7.57 -4.43
CA ALA A 289 2.13 7.25 -5.81
C ALA A 289 2.27 5.74 -6.01
N ASP A 290 2.01 5.25 -7.22
CA ASP A 290 2.44 3.91 -7.64
C ASP A 290 3.94 3.95 -8.01
N GLY A 291 4.60 2.79 -8.03
CA GLY A 291 6.05 2.71 -8.15
C GLY A 291 6.62 3.38 -9.40
N LEU A 292 7.51 4.36 -9.24
CA LEU A 292 8.12 5.15 -10.32
C LEU A 292 7.13 5.98 -11.16
N ALA A 293 5.85 6.05 -10.79
CA ALA A 293 4.83 6.68 -11.62
C ALA A 293 5.00 8.20 -11.71
N VAL A 294 5.52 8.84 -10.66
CA VAL A 294 5.82 10.28 -10.72
C VAL A 294 7.00 10.55 -11.64
N ASP A 295 8.05 9.71 -11.60
CA ASP A 295 9.19 9.87 -12.51
C ASP A 295 8.81 9.70 -13.99
N PHE A 296 7.77 8.92 -14.30
CA PHE A 296 7.27 8.81 -15.67
C PHE A 296 6.65 10.11 -16.19
N LEU A 297 6.14 10.98 -15.32
CA LEU A 297 5.63 12.29 -15.70
C LEU A 297 6.69 13.19 -16.33
N LYS A 298 8.00 12.93 -16.16
CA LYS A 298 9.06 13.67 -16.86
C LYS A 298 8.88 13.70 -18.37
N ASN A 299 8.22 12.68 -18.94
CA ASN A 299 7.95 12.60 -20.37
C ASN A 299 6.95 13.66 -20.85
N THR A 300 6.11 14.22 -19.97
CA THR A 300 5.15 15.27 -20.23
C THR A 300 5.55 16.60 -19.61
N GLU A 301 6.25 16.57 -18.46
CA GLU A 301 6.66 17.77 -17.69
C GLU A 301 8.06 18.27 -18.04
N GLY A 302 8.84 17.48 -18.82
CA GLY A 302 10.18 17.85 -19.28
C GLY A 302 11.32 17.27 -18.42
N ASP A 303 11.19 17.25 -17.10
CA ASP A 303 12.18 16.66 -16.19
C ASP A 303 11.56 16.14 -14.89
N THR A 304 12.36 15.51 -14.04
CA THR A 304 11.91 14.92 -12.76
C THR A 304 11.52 15.98 -11.73
N LEU A 305 12.11 17.17 -11.75
CA LEU A 305 11.75 18.26 -10.84
C LEU A 305 10.29 18.71 -11.10
N HIS A 306 10.00 19.04 -12.37
CA HIS A 306 8.64 19.46 -12.76
C HIS A 306 7.62 18.32 -12.61
N ALA A 307 8.02 17.06 -12.83
CA ALA A 307 7.21 15.89 -12.55
C ALA A 307 6.79 15.83 -11.07
N GLY A 308 7.72 16.00 -10.14
CA GLY A 308 7.43 16.07 -8.70
C GLY A 308 6.49 17.22 -8.33
N VAL A 309 6.72 18.40 -8.90
CA VAL A 309 5.85 19.59 -8.72
C VAL A 309 4.43 19.30 -9.22
N ALA A 310 4.29 18.73 -10.42
CA ALA A 310 2.98 18.43 -11.00
C ALA A 310 2.19 17.42 -10.15
N ALA A 311 2.85 16.34 -9.69
CA ALA A 311 2.24 15.34 -8.82
C ALA A 311 1.84 15.92 -7.47
N ARG A 312 2.72 16.71 -6.82
CA ARG A 312 2.41 17.33 -5.53
C ARG A 312 1.21 18.30 -5.65
N LYS A 313 1.21 19.15 -6.67
CA LYS A 313 0.08 20.07 -6.94
C LYS A 313 -1.22 19.34 -7.23
N ALA A 314 -1.14 18.20 -7.90
CA ALA A 314 -2.31 17.36 -8.15
C ALA A 314 -2.87 16.70 -6.87
N GLY A 315 -2.08 16.56 -5.80
CA GLY A 315 -2.55 16.04 -4.53
C GLY A 315 -1.90 14.73 -4.07
N VAL A 316 -0.82 14.28 -4.73
CA VAL A 316 0.01 13.14 -4.27
C VAL A 316 0.77 13.58 -3.01
N ASP A 317 0.69 12.79 -1.94
CA ASP A 317 1.32 13.09 -0.65
C ASP A 317 2.64 12.34 -0.44
N VAL A 318 2.70 11.06 -0.83
CA VAL A 318 3.87 10.18 -0.61
C VAL A 318 4.26 9.51 -1.92
N SER A 319 5.54 9.51 -2.24
CA SER A 319 6.07 8.82 -3.41
C SER A 319 6.24 7.31 -3.19
N LEU A 320 6.52 6.59 -4.27
CA LEU A 320 6.97 5.19 -4.21
C LEU A 320 8.06 4.99 -5.27
N TRP A 321 9.33 4.84 -4.82
CA TRP A 321 10.55 4.63 -5.60
C TRP A 321 10.97 5.78 -6.52
N ASP A 322 10.24 6.90 -6.53
CA ASP A 322 10.49 8.05 -7.39
C ASP A 322 11.70 8.88 -6.91
N GLU A 323 12.50 9.38 -7.85
CA GLU A 323 13.49 10.42 -7.59
C GLU A 323 12.86 11.82 -7.50
N ALA A 324 11.76 12.04 -8.22
CA ALA A 324 11.09 13.34 -8.34
C ALA A 324 10.73 13.96 -7.00
N PHE A 325 10.24 13.18 -6.04
CA PHE A 325 9.85 13.68 -4.71
C PHE A 325 11.08 14.06 -3.85
N SER A 326 12.23 13.45 -4.07
CA SER A 326 13.46 13.83 -3.36
C SER A 326 13.91 15.25 -3.73
N ARG A 327 13.43 15.78 -4.86
CA ARG A 327 13.74 17.12 -5.38
C ARG A 327 12.73 18.20 -4.99
N LEU A 328 11.70 17.89 -4.19
CA LEU A 328 10.69 18.88 -3.79
C LEU A 328 11.29 20.05 -2.99
N GLY A 329 12.37 19.83 -2.24
CA GLY A 329 13.11 20.92 -1.59
C GLY A 329 13.69 21.93 -2.59
N GLU A 330 14.31 21.41 -3.67
CA GLU A 330 14.80 22.23 -4.79
C GLU A 330 13.65 23.00 -5.46
N ALA A 331 12.47 22.37 -5.60
CA ALA A 331 11.29 23.04 -6.16
C ALA A 331 10.82 24.22 -5.31
N VAL A 332 10.88 24.11 -3.99
CA VAL A 332 10.57 25.22 -3.08
C VAL A 332 11.61 26.33 -3.19
N GLU A 333 12.91 25.98 -3.21
CA GLU A 333 14.01 26.96 -3.36
C GLU A 333 13.93 27.73 -4.68
N GLN A 334 13.43 27.10 -5.75
CA GLN A 334 13.22 27.74 -7.06
C GLN A 334 11.87 28.48 -7.16
N GLY A 335 11.02 28.44 -6.13
CA GLY A 335 9.69 29.08 -6.14
C GLY A 335 8.66 28.38 -7.03
N LEU A 336 8.87 27.10 -7.36
CA LEU A 336 7.94 26.28 -8.14
C LEU A 336 6.82 25.68 -7.26
N LEU A 337 7.10 25.54 -5.96
CA LEU A 337 6.15 25.13 -4.91
C LEU A 337 6.27 26.06 -3.71
N ASP A 338 5.18 26.29 -3.01
CA ASP A 338 5.23 26.89 -1.67
C ASP A 338 5.56 25.83 -0.64
N GLU A 339 6.35 26.14 0.41
CA GLU A 339 6.65 25.20 1.49
C GLU A 339 5.38 24.71 2.20
N SER A 340 4.33 25.53 2.24
CA SER A 340 3.02 25.15 2.78
C SER A 340 2.37 23.97 2.04
N GLU A 341 2.68 23.76 0.75
CA GLU A 341 2.21 22.59 -0.01
C GLU A 341 2.93 21.30 0.44
N ILE A 342 4.19 21.41 0.88
CA ILE A 342 4.92 20.31 1.51
C ILE A 342 4.34 20.04 2.89
N ASP A 343 4.11 21.09 3.70
CA ASP A 343 3.57 20.99 5.06
C ASP A 343 2.22 20.30 5.11
N GLU A 344 1.34 20.53 4.12
CA GLU A 344 0.04 19.84 4.00
C GLU A 344 0.20 18.32 4.00
N SER A 345 1.14 17.78 3.22
CA SER A 345 1.38 16.34 3.11
C SER A 345 2.14 15.78 4.32
N VAL A 346 3.16 16.51 4.79
CA VAL A 346 3.94 16.10 5.97
C VAL A 346 3.05 15.99 7.20
N LEU A 347 2.11 16.93 7.39
CA LEU A 347 1.18 16.90 8.51
C LEU A 347 0.35 15.59 8.51
N LYS A 348 -0.13 15.13 7.35
CA LYS A 348 -0.87 13.86 7.23
C LYS A 348 0.01 12.67 7.59
N VAL A 349 1.24 12.62 7.09
CA VAL A 349 2.18 11.52 7.38
C VAL A 349 2.54 11.50 8.87
N LEU A 350 2.85 12.65 9.47
CA LEU A 350 3.17 12.72 10.91
C LEU A 350 1.97 12.35 11.79
N LYS A 351 0.77 12.85 11.45
CA LYS A 351 -0.47 12.48 12.15
C LYS A 351 -0.65 10.98 12.16
N LEU A 352 -0.51 10.34 10.99
CA LEU A 352 -0.63 8.88 10.86
C LEU A 352 0.42 8.14 11.71
N LYS A 353 1.68 8.59 11.75
CA LYS A 353 2.72 8.01 12.61
C LYS A 353 2.36 8.09 14.10
N PHE A 354 1.77 9.20 14.55
CA PHE A 354 1.29 9.32 15.93
C PHE A 354 0.08 8.43 16.20
N GLU A 355 -0.88 8.34 15.27
CA GLU A 355 -2.04 7.45 15.38
C GLU A 355 -1.66 5.97 15.44
N LYS A 356 -0.60 5.57 14.72
CA LYS A 356 -0.03 4.21 14.79
C LYS A 356 0.77 3.93 16.06
N GLY A 357 1.08 4.95 16.88
CA GLY A 357 1.85 4.83 18.11
C GLY A 357 3.34 4.57 17.90
N LEU A 358 3.89 4.94 16.73
CA LEU A 358 5.29 4.65 16.39
C LEU A 358 6.30 5.36 17.29
N PHE A 359 5.95 6.51 17.87
CA PHE A 359 6.81 7.22 18.79
C PHE A 359 6.89 6.58 20.18
N GLU A 360 5.82 5.91 20.60
CA GLU A 360 5.72 5.21 21.89
C GLU A 360 6.28 3.79 21.79
N HIS A 361 6.03 3.13 20.65
CA HIS A 361 6.36 1.72 20.41
C HIS A 361 7.10 1.56 19.07
N PRO A 362 8.33 2.11 18.93
CA PRO A 362 9.04 2.08 17.65
C PRO A 362 9.66 0.71 17.33
N TYR A 363 9.76 -0.20 18.30
CA TYR A 363 10.47 -1.48 18.16
C TYR A 363 9.55 -2.68 18.37
N MET A 364 9.85 -3.78 17.67
CA MET A 364 9.23 -5.08 17.88
C MET A 364 9.80 -5.74 19.15
N GLU A 365 8.92 -6.26 19.99
CA GLU A 365 9.30 -7.05 21.18
C GLU A 365 9.40 -8.54 20.85
N GLU A 366 8.56 -9.02 19.93
CA GLU A 366 8.47 -10.41 19.48
C GLU A 366 8.54 -10.50 17.97
N ASN A 367 8.85 -11.68 17.44
CA ASN A 367 8.82 -11.95 16.00
C ASN A 367 7.39 -11.96 15.45
N MET A 368 7.28 -11.79 14.14
CA MET A 368 6.02 -11.85 13.42
C MET A 368 5.32 -13.19 13.61
N LEU A 369 4.00 -13.16 13.81
CA LEU A 369 3.15 -14.35 13.93
C LEU A 369 3.25 -15.24 12.69
N THR A 370 3.14 -16.54 12.90
CA THR A 370 2.91 -17.49 11.80
C THR A 370 1.50 -17.33 11.23
N PRO A 371 1.22 -17.82 10.01
CA PRO A 371 -0.13 -17.83 9.46
C PRO A 371 -1.16 -18.55 10.35
N GLU A 372 -0.74 -19.65 11.00
CA GLU A 372 -1.57 -20.43 11.90
C GLU A 372 -1.96 -19.64 13.16
N GLU A 373 -1.01 -18.96 13.79
CA GLU A 373 -1.26 -18.09 14.96
C GLU A 373 -2.18 -16.92 14.62
N ALA A 374 -2.10 -16.41 13.39
CA ALA A 374 -2.97 -15.37 12.87
C ALA A 374 -4.38 -15.87 12.49
N GLY A 375 -4.56 -17.20 12.29
CA GLY A 375 -5.82 -17.85 11.87
C GLY A 375 -6.08 -17.77 10.37
N ILE A 376 -5.05 -17.57 9.55
CA ILE A 376 -5.18 -17.42 8.09
C ILE A 376 -5.58 -18.71 7.39
N PRO A 377 -5.01 -19.90 7.71
CA PRO A 377 -5.32 -21.12 6.95
C PRO A 377 -6.80 -21.51 6.98
N GLU A 378 -7.48 -21.35 8.10
CA GLU A 378 -8.89 -21.74 8.24
C GLU A 378 -9.80 -20.83 7.42
N VAL A 379 -9.62 -19.52 7.48
CA VAL A 379 -10.41 -18.57 6.70
C VAL A 379 -10.08 -18.62 5.22
N SER A 380 -8.81 -18.83 4.87
CA SER A 380 -8.37 -19.03 3.49
C SER A 380 -9.00 -20.28 2.86
N LEU A 381 -9.05 -21.38 3.60
CA LEU A 381 -9.73 -22.61 3.15
C LEU A 381 -11.23 -22.41 2.97
N SER A 382 -11.88 -21.63 3.84
CA SER A 382 -13.31 -21.32 3.72
C SER A 382 -13.57 -20.48 2.47
N LEU A 383 -12.81 -19.41 2.25
CA LEU A 383 -12.87 -18.60 1.03
C LEU A 383 -12.64 -19.44 -0.23
N ALA A 384 -11.62 -20.33 -0.22
CA ALA A 384 -11.32 -21.19 -1.36
C ALA A 384 -12.47 -22.18 -1.68
N ARG A 385 -13.15 -22.69 -0.66
CA ARG A 385 -14.32 -23.58 -0.85
C ARG A 385 -15.51 -22.85 -1.42
N GLU A 386 -15.79 -21.65 -0.93
CA GLU A 386 -16.93 -20.86 -1.37
C GLU A 386 -16.71 -20.23 -2.75
N SER A 387 -15.45 -20.04 -3.17
CA SER A 387 -15.12 -19.49 -4.49
C SER A 387 -15.37 -20.49 -5.65
N ALA A 388 -15.63 -21.76 -5.35
CA ALA A 388 -15.85 -22.77 -6.37
C ALA A 388 -17.23 -22.61 -7.03
N VAL A 389 -17.25 -22.33 -8.34
CA VAL A 389 -18.47 -22.16 -9.12
C VAL A 389 -18.74 -23.37 -10.00
N LEU A 390 -19.88 -24.02 -9.81
CA LEU A 390 -20.31 -25.16 -10.63
C LEU A 390 -20.91 -24.65 -11.96
N LEU A 391 -20.09 -24.61 -13.02
CA LEU A 391 -20.53 -24.13 -14.34
C LEU A 391 -21.35 -25.18 -15.12
N LYS A 392 -21.05 -26.49 -14.92
CA LYS A 392 -21.66 -27.60 -15.67
C LYS A 392 -21.56 -28.90 -14.87
N ASN A 393 -22.63 -29.65 -14.76
CA ASN A 393 -22.66 -30.96 -14.13
C ASN A 393 -23.63 -31.90 -14.90
N GLU A 394 -23.35 -32.10 -16.19
CA GLU A 394 -24.11 -33.08 -17.02
C GLU A 394 -23.88 -34.50 -16.49
N GLU A 395 -24.93 -35.33 -16.60
CA GLU A 395 -24.92 -36.70 -16.10
C GLU A 395 -24.70 -36.85 -14.59
N SER A 396 -24.78 -35.77 -13.82
CA SER A 396 -24.61 -35.74 -12.36
C SER A 396 -23.29 -36.38 -11.89
N VAL A 397 -22.18 -36.08 -12.58
CA VAL A 397 -20.83 -36.59 -12.22
C VAL A 397 -20.41 -36.09 -10.82
N LEU A 398 -20.85 -34.93 -10.42
CA LEU A 398 -20.62 -34.38 -9.09
C LEU A 398 -21.87 -34.48 -8.22
N PRO A 399 -21.74 -34.74 -6.89
CA PRO A 399 -20.50 -35.02 -6.17
C PRO A 399 -19.90 -36.38 -6.53
N LEU A 400 -18.57 -36.49 -6.52
CA LEU A 400 -17.88 -37.77 -6.73
C LEU A 400 -18.28 -38.73 -5.64
N ASP A 401 -18.54 -40.03 -6.01
CA ASP A 401 -18.83 -41.04 -5.02
C ASP A 401 -17.55 -41.56 -4.33
N GLN A 402 -17.70 -42.24 -3.20
CA GLN A 402 -16.59 -42.81 -2.44
C GLN A 402 -15.86 -43.97 -3.17
N LEU A 403 -16.41 -44.44 -4.29
CA LEU A 403 -15.85 -45.52 -5.09
C LEU A 403 -14.95 -45.00 -6.22
N THR A 404 -14.91 -43.71 -6.43
CA THR A 404 -14.05 -43.07 -7.44
C THR A 404 -12.58 -43.30 -7.09
N LYS A 405 -11.89 -44.16 -7.89
CA LYS A 405 -10.53 -44.63 -7.61
C LYS A 405 -9.44 -43.78 -8.29
N ASN A 406 -9.77 -43.11 -9.37
CA ASN A 406 -8.81 -42.35 -10.19
C ASN A 406 -9.31 -40.94 -10.41
N ILE A 407 -8.53 -39.96 -9.94
CA ILE A 407 -8.76 -38.58 -10.18
C ILE A 407 -7.49 -37.99 -10.83
N VAL A 408 -7.65 -37.35 -11.99
CA VAL A 408 -6.55 -36.64 -12.65
C VAL A 408 -6.74 -35.15 -12.38
N VAL A 409 -5.74 -34.56 -11.78
CA VAL A 409 -5.68 -33.12 -11.59
C VAL A 409 -4.77 -32.58 -12.68
N ALA A 410 -5.30 -31.67 -13.52
CA ALA A 410 -4.53 -30.91 -14.50
C ALA A 410 -4.32 -29.49 -13.94
N VAL A 411 -3.07 -29.06 -13.87
CA VAL A 411 -2.65 -27.73 -13.39
C VAL A 411 -2.05 -26.94 -14.54
#